data_1cc65cf6ecb7870d96a73d7c3672c5e7
#
_entry.id   1cc65cf6ecb7870d96a73d7c3672c5e7
#
_cell.length_a   1.000
_cell.length_b   1.000
_cell.length_c   1.000
_cell.angle_alpha   90.00
_cell.angle_beta   90.00
_cell.angle_gamma   90.00
#
_symmetry.space_group_name_H-M   'P 1'
#
loop_
_entity.id
_entity.type
_entity.pdbx_description
1 polymer ?
#
loop_
_entity_poly.entity_id
_entity_poly.type
_entity_poly.pdbx_seq_one_letter_code
_entity_poly.pdbx_strand_id
1 'polypeptide(L)'
;MKYSDFKKKVVDWPIIFSRDVVSRGKSGQAVRNQLERWKKSGRIIRLKKGVFILADDDRRVGLSRPYLANQLYGPSYVSLEYALGYYGLIPERVSDITSVTSLKTMKFANAAGTFIYQHVKLKAYRGFVLVEGDGGLKFFIAEPEKAVVDFLYLNLEKFKVDDPDIFEGSYRFQNTEKLGAKKIFRFADLFENRKLVKVASLFSKYCSLKLGGA
;
A
#
# COMPACT_ATOMS: atom_id res chain seq x y z
N MET A 1 29.25 -19.05 -3.80
CA MET A 1 28.13 -19.34 -4.74
C MET A 1 28.32 -18.47 -5.97
N LYS A 2 28.29 -19.06 -7.17
CA LYS A 2 28.30 -18.29 -8.43
C LYS A 2 26.98 -17.57 -8.62
N TYR A 3 26.97 -16.45 -9.36
CA TYR A 3 25.71 -15.72 -9.62
C TYR A 3 24.69 -16.55 -10.42
N SER A 4 25.17 -17.31 -11.39
CA SER A 4 24.34 -18.22 -12.19
C SER A 4 23.52 -19.20 -11.32
N ASP A 5 24.16 -19.77 -10.29
CA ASP A 5 23.48 -20.71 -9.40
C ASP A 5 22.47 -20.01 -8.50
N PHE A 6 22.81 -18.81 -8.03
CA PHE A 6 21.90 -17.96 -7.29
C PHE A 6 20.68 -17.55 -8.14
N LYS A 7 20.91 -17.03 -9.36
CA LYS A 7 19.85 -16.62 -10.28
C LYS A 7 18.89 -17.77 -10.56
N LYS A 8 19.38 -18.96 -10.90
CA LYS A 8 18.55 -20.16 -11.14
C LYS A 8 17.62 -20.46 -9.95
N LYS A 9 18.10 -20.23 -8.73
CA LYS A 9 17.32 -20.49 -7.50
C LYS A 9 16.21 -19.44 -7.26
N VAL A 10 16.43 -18.18 -7.64
CA VAL A 10 15.54 -17.06 -7.24
C VAL A 10 14.85 -16.38 -8.43
N VAL A 11 15.01 -16.87 -9.65
CA VAL A 11 14.49 -16.23 -10.87
C VAL A 11 12.97 -16.07 -10.88
N ASP A 12 12.27 -16.98 -10.20
CA ASP A 12 10.81 -16.98 -10.07
C ASP A 12 10.34 -16.33 -8.74
N TRP A 13 11.27 -15.76 -7.96
CA TRP A 13 10.92 -15.07 -6.73
C TRP A 13 10.63 -13.59 -7.01
N PRO A 14 9.44 -13.09 -6.66
CA PRO A 14 9.11 -11.67 -6.85
C PRO A 14 9.92 -10.75 -5.91
N ILE A 15 10.43 -11.31 -4.79
CA ILE A 15 11.23 -10.62 -3.79
C ILE A 15 12.20 -11.61 -3.12
N ILE A 16 13.36 -11.15 -2.75
CA ILE A 16 14.44 -11.96 -2.17
C ILE A 16 14.76 -11.42 -0.79
N PHE A 17 14.48 -12.21 0.24
CA PHE A 17 14.96 -11.88 1.59
C PHE A 17 16.32 -12.54 1.81
N SER A 18 17.27 -11.80 2.35
CA SER A 18 18.62 -12.32 2.63
C SER A 18 18.62 -13.54 3.54
N ARG A 19 17.63 -13.65 4.45
CA ARG A 19 17.45 -14.81 5.35
C ARG A 19 17.11 -16.09 4.58
N ASP A 20 16.36 -15.98 3.47
CA ASP A 20 15.88 -17.14 2.71
C ASP A 20 16.97 -17.69 1.76
N VAL A 21 18.01 -16.88 1.52
CA VAL A 21 19.20 -17.25 0.73
C VAL A 21 20.24 -17.98 1.55
N VAL A 22 20.23 -17.85 2.87
CA VAL A 22 21.17 -18.54 3.76
C VAL A 22 20.87 -20.03 3.75
N SER A 23 21.74 -20.82 3.11
CA SER A 23 21.67 -22.28 3.14
C SER A 23 22.45 -22.86 4.30
N ARG A 24 22.07 -24.05 4.77
CA ARG A 24 22.82 -24.79 5.81
C ARG A 24 24.31 -24.86 5.44
N GLY A 25 25.19 -24.55 6.38
CA GLY A 25 26.65 -24.61 6.22
C GLY A 25 27.33 -23.32 5.72
N LYS A 26 26.60 -22.25 5.40
CA LYS A 26 27.21 -20.94 5.06
C LYS A 26 26.93 -19.92 6.15
N SER A 27 27.97 -19.15 6.53
CA SER A 27 27.77 -18.06 7.48
C SER A 27 26.85 -16.99 6.86
N GLY A 28 25.90 -16.49 7.62
CA GLY A 28 25.00 -15.41 7.15
C GLY A 28 25.77 -14.17 6.71
N GLN A 29 27.01 -13.96 7.22
CA GLN A 29 27.88 -12.87 6.79
C GLN A 29 28.43 -13.08 5.38
N ALA A 30 28.83 -14.29 5.02
CA ALA A 30 29.32 -14.59 3.66
C ALA A 30 28.21 -14.37 2.61
N VAL A 31 26.97 -14.73 2.93
CA VAL A 31 25.81 -14.45 2.07
C VAL A 31 25.55 -12.95 1.92
N ARG A 32 25.58 -12.19 3.03
CA ARG A 32 25.42 -10.72 2.99
C ARG A 32 26.49 -10.07 2.13
N ASN A 33 27.76 -10.45 2.30
CA ASN A 33 28.88 -9.94 1.51
C ASN A 33 28.70 -10.24 0.00
N GLN A 34 28.20 -11.43 -0.31
CA GLN A 34 27.95 -11.82 -1.69
C GLN A 34 26.79 -11.03 -2.32
N LEU A 35 25.68 -10.80 -1.58
CA LEU A 35 24.57 -9.95 -2.01
C LEU A 35 25.03 -8.50 -2.24
N GLU A 36 25.88 -7.94 -1.36
CA GLU A 36 26.43 -6.60 -1.56
C GLU A 36 27.33 -6.51 -2.82
N ARG A 37 28.10 -7.56 -3.15
CA ARG A 37 28.87 -7.60 -4.40
C ARG A 37 27.95 -7.58 -5.61
N TRP A 38 26.89 -8.39 -5.62
CA TRP A 38 25.95 -8.43 -6.74
C TRP A 38 25.13 -7.15 -6.86
N LYS A 39 24.81 -6.50 -5.74
CA LYS A 39 24.20 -5.17 -5.75
C LYS A 39 25.15 -4.15 -6.41
N LYS A 40 26.44 -4.13 -6.03
CA LYS A 40 27.43 -3.23 -6.62
C LYS A 40 27.62 -3.45 -8.13
N SER A 41 27.48 -4.69 -8.61
CA SER A 41 27.55 -5.03 -10.03
C SER A 41 26.22 -4.90 -10.77
N GLY A 42 25.17 -4.32 -10.15
CA GLY A 42 23.89 -4.07 -10.78
C GLY A 42 23.02 -5.31 -11.02
N ARG A 43 23.44 -6.50 -10.56
CA ARG A 43 22.70 -7.77 -10.79
C ARG A 43 21.47 -7.93 -9.91
N ILE A 44 21.50 -7.29 -8.73
CA ILE A 44 20.34 -7.23 -7.83
C ILE A 44 20.14 -5.80 -7.35
N ILE A 45 18.90 -5.45 -7.07
CA ILE A 45 18.48 -4.14 -6.59
C ILE A 45 18.07 -4.29 -5.13
N ARG A 46 18.63 -3.45 -4.24
CA ARG A 46 18.24 -3.43 -2.83
C ARG A 46 17.05 -2.51 -2.62
N LEU A 47 15.96 -3.04 -2.10
CA LEU A 47 14.76 -2.27 -1.74
C LEU A 47 14.85 -1.68 -0.32
N LYS A 48 15.37 -2.48 0.62
CA LYS A 48 15.76 -2.08 1.98
C LYS A 48 16.83 -3.03 2.53
N LYS A 49 17.28 -2.82 3.76
CA LYS A 49 18.23 -3.74 4.42
C LYS A 49 17.70 -5.17 4.43
N GLY A 50 18.45 -6.07 3.81
CA GLY A 50 18.11 -7.50 3.75
C GLY A 50 17.01 -7.89 2.75
N VAL A 51 16.52 -6.96 1.92
CA VAL A 51 15.47 -7.21 0.93
C VAL A 51 15.92 -6.72 -0.45
N PHE A 52 15.82 -7.61 -1.43
CA PHE A 52 16.32 -7.40 -2.78
C PHE A 52 15.33 -7.90 -3.82
N ILE A 53 15.52 -7.47 -5.06
CA ILE A 53 14.94 -8.04 -6.27
C ILE A 53 16.05 -8.29 -7.28
N LEU A 54 15.85 -9.17 -8.24
CA LEU A 54 16.75 -9.28 -9.39
C LEU A 54 16.68 -8.00 -10.24
N ALA A 55 17.75 -7.68 -10.95
CA ALA A 55 17.72 -6.67 -12.01
C ALA A 55 16.70 -7.03 -13.10
N ASP A 56 16.23 -6.05 -13.86
CA ASP A 56 15.12 -6.22 -14.81
C ASP A 56 15.43 -7.29 -15.87
N ASP A 57 16.66 -7.32 -16.40
CA ASP A 57 17.11 -8.30 -17.41
C ASP A 57 17.19 -9.74 -16.87
N ASP A 58 17.29 -9.91 -15.57
CA ASP A 58 17.43 -11.21 -14.91
C ASP A 58 16.13 -11.73 -14.31
N ARG A 59 15.10 -10.88 -14.24
CA ARG A 59 13.83 -11.15 -13.56
C ARG A 59 12.79 -11.74 -14.52
N ARG A 60 12.18 -12.85 -14.13
CA ARG A 60 11.03 -13.43 -14.86
C ARG A 60 9.68 -12.90 -14.35
N VAL A 61 9.60 -12.61 -13.05
CA VAL A 61 8.37 -12.13 -12.42
C VAL A 61 8.31 -10.62 -12.53
N GLY A 62 7.20 -10.10 -13.04
CA GLY A 62 6.94 -8.65 -13.14
C GLY A 62 7.00 -7.95 -11.78
N LEU A 63 7.28 -6.67 -11.78
CA LEU A 63 7.34 -5.86 -10.57
C LEU A 63 5.96 -5.37 -10.18
N SER A 64 5.33 -6.00 -9.19
CA SER A 64 4.09 -5.50 -8.59
C SER A 64 4.42 -4.61 -7.38
N ARG A 65 4.28 -3.31 -7.54
CA ARG A 65 4.57 -2.34 -6.46
C ARG A 65 3.63 -2.48 -5.26
N PRO A 66 2.31 -2.71 -5.42
CA PRO A 66 1.42 -2.96 -4.29
C PRO A 66 1.80 -4.22 -3.50
N TYR A 67 2.20 -5.30 -4.21
CA TYR A 67 2.75 -6.50 -3.56
C TYR A 67 4.02 -6.16 -2.75
N LEU A 68 4.96 -5.43 -3.35
CA LEU A 68 6.18 -5.01 -2.65
C LEU A 68 5.88 -4.18 -1.41
N ALA A 69 4.87 -3.32 -1.44
CA ALA A 69 4.48 -2.52 -0.28
C ALA A 69 4.14 -3.41 0.93
N ASN A 70 3.32 -4.45 0.73
CA ASN A 70 2.98 -5.36 1.82
C ASN A 70 4.21 -6.17 2.31
N GLN A 71 5.17 -6.49 1.44
CA GLN A 71 6.37 -7.24 1.80
C GLN A 71 7.45 -6.38 2.46
N LEU A 72 7.52 -5.10 2.09
CA LEU A 72 8.52 -4.19 2.63
C LEU A 72 8.25 -3.83 4.09
N TYR A 73 7.00 -3.63 4.49
CA TYR A 73 6.67 -3.26 5.87
C TYR A 73 5.33 -3.88 6.29
N GLY A 74 5.39 -5.07 6.86
CA GLY A 74 4.21 -5.79 7.36
C GLY A 74 4.16 -5.81 8.89
N PRO A 75 2.93 -5.83 9.46
CA PRO A 75 1.66 -5.90 8.76
C PRO A 75 1.23 -4.55 8.16
N SER A 76 0.77 -4.57 6.91
CA SER A 76 0.23 -3.39 6.22
C SER A 76 -0.74 -3.79 5.12
N TYR A 77 -1.58 -2.88 4.71
CA TYR A 77 -2.40 -2.98 3.49
C TYR A 77 -2.33 -1.66 2.71
N VAL A 78 -2.43 -1.75 1.40
CA VAL A 78 -2.50 -0.58 0.50
C VAL A 78 -3.79 0.19 0.77
N SER A 79 -3.73 1.51 0.92
CA SER A 79 -4.87 2.37 1.27
C SER A 79 -4.63 3.81 0.82
N LEU A 80 -5.46 4.73 1.30
CA LEU A 80 -5.32 6.17 1.06
C LEU A 80 -5.36 6.50 -0.43
N GLU A 81 -4.59 7.48 -0.87
CA GLU A 81 -4.61 7.99 -2.24
C GLU A 81 -4.41 6.90 -3.28
N TYR A 82 -3.49 5.95 -3.03
CA TYR A 82 -3.27 4.85 -3.98
C TYR A 82 -4.51 3.96 -4.12
N ALA A 83 -5.15 3.59 -3.02
CA ALA A 83 -6.37 2.78 -3.06
C ALA A 83 -7.54 3.57 -3.64
N LEU A 84 -7.68 4.87 -3.33
CA LEU A 84 -8.68 5.74 -3.94
C LEU A 84 -8.51 5.79 -5.46
N GLY A 85 -7.28 5.98 -5.95
CA GLY A 85 -6.97 5.93 -7.39
C GLY A 85 -7.22 4.55 -8.00
N TYR A 86 -6.86 3.47 -7.30
CA TYR A 86 -7.10 2.08 -7.75
C TYR A 86 -8.58 1.78 -7.98
N TYR A 87 -9.45 2.30 -7.12
CA TYR A 87 -10.91 2.18 -7.26
C TYR A 87 -11.55 3.26 -8.14
N GLY A 88 -10.76 4.19 -8.68
CA GLY A 88 -11.27 5.31 -9.49
C GLY A 88 -12.11 6.30 -8.70
N LEU A 89 -11.90 6.39 -7.38
CA LEU A 89 -12.60 7.34 -6.49
C LEU A 89 -12.02 8.76 -6.53
N ILE A 90 -10.82 8.91 -7.09
CA ILE A 90 -10.18 10.19 -7.40
C ILE A 90 -9.60 10.13 -8.82
N PRO A 91 -9.55 11.25 -9.56
CA PRO A 91 -9.03 11.27 -10.92
C PRO A 91 -7.51 11.21 -11.00
N GLU A 92 -6.82 11.50 -9.90
CA GLU A 92 -5.36 11.57 -9.87
C GLU A 92 -4.72 10.20 -10.06
N ARG A 93 -3.70 10.15 -10.93
CA ARG A 93 -2.82 8.99 -11.02
C ARG A 93 -1.77 9.06 -9.92
N VAL A 94 -1.92 8.21 -8.90
CA VAL A 94 -1.04 8.19 -7.74
C VAL A 94 0.19 7.33 -8.04
N SER A 95 1.36 7.94 -8.02
CA SER A 95 2.64 7.24 -8.28
C SER A 95 3.23 6.59 -7.02
N ASP A 96 3.04 7.17 -5.84
CA ASP A 96 3.54 6.63 -4.58
C ASP A 96 2.57 5.56 -4.05
N ILE A 97 3.11 4.46 -3.49
CA ILE A 97 2.26 3.46 -2.83
C ILE A 97 2.02 3.90 -1.39
N THR A 98 0.82 4.37 -1.13
CA THR A 98 0.35 4.68 0.21
C THR A 98 -0.29 3.46 0.87
N SER A 99 0.00 3.23 2.14
CA SER A 99 -0.42 2.06 2.91
C SER A 99 -0.75 2.44 4.35
N VAL A 100 -1.57 1.62 4.98
CA VAL A 100 -1.88 1.71 6.39
C VAL A 100 -1.25 0.55 7.14
N THR A 101 -0.75 0.81 8.33
CA THR A 101 -0.11 -0.17 9.22
C THR A 101 -0.53 0.02 10.67
N SER A 102 -0.48 -1.05 11.47
CA SER A 102 -0.60 -0.99 12.93
C SER A 102 0.75 -0.70 13.63
N LEU A 103 1.85 -0.66 12.86
CA LEU A 103 3.19 -0.29 13.34
C LEU A 103 3.40 1.23 13.22
N LYS A 104 4.61 1.71 13.56
CA LYS A 104 4.99 3.12 13.40
C LYS A 104 4.95 3.55 11.94
N THR A 105 4.61 4.82 11.71
CA THR A 105 4.73 5.47 10.38
C THR A 105 6.13 5.27 9.81
N MET A 106 6.21 4.94 8.53
CA MET A 106 7.46 4.63 7.84
C MET A 106 7.41 5.08 6.38
N LYS A 107 8.56 5.45 5.83
CA LYS A 107 8.72 5.75 4.40
C LYS A 107 9.96 5.05 3.86
N PHE A 108 9.83 4.43 2.68
CA PHE A 108 10.95 3.90 1.90
C PHE A 108 10.93 4.56 0.52
N ALA A 109 12.10 5.03 0.07
CA ALA A 109 12.34 5.44 -1.30
C ALA A 109 13.47 4.58 -1.85
N ASN A 110 13.23 3.92 -2.97
CA ASN A 110 14.20 3.02 -3.61
C ASN A 110 13.94 2.93 -5.11
N ALA A 111 14.69 2.11 -5.84
CA ALA A 111 14.55 1.98 -7.29
C ALA A 111 13.17 1.48 -7.77
N ALA A 112 12.36 0.83 -6.91
CA ALA A 112 11.00 0.44 -7.23
C ALA A 112 9.97 1.55 -6.97
N GLY A 113 10.38 2.69 -6.40
CA GLY A 113 9.54 3.86 -6.12
C GLY A 113 9.46 4.22 -4.64
N THR A 114 8.48 5.02 -4.30
CA THR A 114 8.20 5.47 -2.94
C THR A 114 7.07 4.63 -2.32
N PHE A 115 7.27 4.24 -1.07
CA PHE A 115 6.32 3.46 -0.26
C PHE A 115 6.14 4.20 1.07
N ILE A 116 4.90 4.59 1.37
CA ILE A 116 4.54 5.39 2.53
C ILE A 116 3.56 4.59 3.40
N TYR A 117 3.85 4.47 4.68
CA TYR A 117 3.03 3.74 5.65
C TYR A 117 2.60 4.67 6.76
N GLN A 118 1.29 4.81 6.92
CA GLN A 118 0.68 5.62 7.96
C GLN A 118 0.14 4.73 9.08
N HIS A 119 0.35 5.14 10.32
CA HIS A 119 -0.11 4.41 11.48
C HIS A 119 -1.60 4.62 11.74
N VAL A 120 -2.30 3.52 12.04
CA VAL A 120 -3.63 3.57 12.65
C VAL A 120 -3.69 2.67 13.88
N LYS A 121 -4.62 2.97 14.79
CA LYS A 121 -4.88 2.13 15.97
C LYS A 121 -5.21 0.71 15.56
N LEU A 122 -4.78 -0.28 16.34
CA LEU A 122 -5.02 -1.71 16.06
C LEU A 122 -6.52 -2.02 15.84
N LYS A 123 -7.42 -1.38 16.59
CA LYS A 123 -8.87 -1.53 16.46
C LYS A 123 -9.36 -1.14 15.06
N ALA A 124 -8.76 -0.12 14.44
CA ALA A 124 -9.07 0.36 13.10
C ALA A 124 -8.31 -0.39 11.98
N TYR A 125 -7.33 -1.25 12.33
CA TYR A 125 -6.54 -2.05 11.39
C TYR A 125 -7.33 -3.27 10.90
N ARG A 126 -8.36 -3.04 10.07
CA ARG A 126 -9.26 -4.04 9.44
C ARG A 126 -9.99 -3.42 8.25
N GLY A 127 -10.78 -4.20 7.52
CA GLY A 127 -11.51 -3.72 6.35
C GLY A 127 -10.63 -3.69 5.11
N PHE A 128 -9.77 -4.68 4.93
CA PHE A 128 -8.96 -4.89 3.75
C PHE A 128 -9.16 -6.31 3.22
N VAL A 129 -8.91 -6.48 1.94
CA VAL A 129 -9.11 -7.73 1.20
C VAL A 129 -7.83 -8.10 0.47
N LEU A 130 -7.67 -9.38 0.19
CA LEU A 130 -6.60 -9.89 -0.65
C LEU A 130 -7.07 -9.85 -2.12
N VAL A 131 -6.35 -9.12 -2.96
CA VAL A 131 -6.64 -9.05 -4.40
C VAL A 131 -5.44 -9.56 -5.20
N GLU A 132 -5.71 -10.05 -6.39
CA GLU A 132 -4.69 -10.42 -7.35
C GLU A 132 -4.36 -9.22 -8.25
N GLY A 133 -3.10 -8.87 -8.34
CA GLY A 133 -2.58 -7.81 -9.18
C GLY A 133 -1.79 -8.34 -10.38
N ASP A 134 -1.01 -7.45 -10.97
CA ASP A 134 -0.18 -7.79 -12.11
C ASP A 134 0.73 -8.99 -11.85
N GLY A 135 0.83 -9.88 -12.83
CA GLY A 135 1.66 -11.09 -12.75
C GLY A 135 1.19 -12.14 -11.74
N GLY A 136 -0.10 -12.11 -11.32
CA GLY A 136 -0.66 -13.08 -10.37
C GLY A 136 -0.22 -12.86 -8.92
N LEU A 137 0.46 -11.75 -8.62
CA LEU A 137 0.93 -11.43 -7.27
C LEU A 137 -0.20 -10.85 -6.43
N LYS A 138 -0.47 -11.48 -5.30
CA LYS A 138 -1.57 -11.08 -4.40
C LYS A 138 -1.08 -10.07 -3.36
N PHE A 139 -1.90 -9.04 -3.11
CA PHE A 139 -1.62 -8.02 -2.10
C PHE A 139 -2.88 -7.62 -1.34
N PHE A 140 -2.69 -7.15 -0.11
CA PHE A 140 -3.77 -6.61 0.71
C PHE A 140 -4.03 -5.15 0.34
N ILE A 141 -5.30 -4.81 0.11
CA ILE A 141 -5.77 -3.45 -0.15
C ILE A 141 -7.03 -3.18 0.68
N ALA A 142 -7.19 -1.95 1.14
CA ALA A 142 -8.42 -1.51 1.80
C ALA A 142 -9.64 -1.76 0.92
N GLU A 143 -10.80 -2.13 1.50
CA GLU A 143 -12.08 -2.02 0.82
C GLU A 143 -12.33 -0.55 0.42
N PRO A 144 -13.10 -0.25 -0.65
CA PRO A 144 -13.29 1.14 -1.11
C PRO A 144 -13.72 2.10 -0.01
N GLU A 145 -14.70 1.72 0.79
CA GLU A 145 -15.19 2.53 1.91
C GLU A 145 -14.14 2.68 3.01
N LYS A 146 -13.33 1.64 3.23
CA LYS A 146 -12.22 1.71 4.20
C LYS A 146 -11.12 2.64 3.73
N ALA A 147 -10.77 2.63 2.43
CA ALA A 147 -9.79 3.55 1.85
C ALA A 147 -10.22 5.01 2.04
N VAL A 148 -11.50 5.31 1.82
CA VAL A 148 -12.08 6.62 2.10
C VAL A 148 -11.94 6.98 3.57
N VAL A 149 -12.36 6.11 4.48
CA VAL A 149 -12.33 6.40 5.92
C VAL A 149 -10.89 6.59 6.43
N ASP A 150 -9.93 5.77 5.98
CA ASP A 150 -8.51 5.94 6.30
C ASP A 150 -8.00 7.30 5.82
N PHE A 151 -8.37 7.69 4.60
CA PHE A 151 -7.99 8.97 4.03
C PHE A 151 -8.57 10.14 4.82
N LEU A 152 -9.87 10.10 5.16
CA LEU A 152 -10.53 11.12 5.97
C LEU A 152 -9.89 11.23 7.35
N TYR A 153 -9.58 10.11 7.99
CA TYR A 153 -8.95 10.09 9.33
C TYR A 153 -7.55 10.72 9.33
N LEU A 154 -6.70 10.30 8.41
CA LEU A 154 -5.30 10.75 8.36
C LEU A 154 -5.13 12.19 7.83
N ASN A 155 -6.19 12.72 7.20
CA ASN A 155 -6.26 14.12 6.76
C ASN A 155 -7.29 14.93 7.57
N LEU A 156 -7.71 14.46 8.74
CA LEU A 156 -8.85 15.00 9.47
C LEU A 156 -8.75 16.50 9.83
N GLU A 157 -7.53 17.02 9.93
CA GLU A 157 -7.29 18.46 10.17
C GLU A 157 -7.75 19.34 9.00
N LYS A 158 -7.70 18.82 7.77
CA LYS A 158 -8.09 19.52 6.55
C LYS A 158 -9.60 19.59 6.35
N PHE A 159 -10.37 18.72 7.03
CA PHE A 159 -11.83 18.64 6.88
C PHE A 159 -12.52 19.49 7.94
N LYS A 160 -13.42 20.38 7.49
CA LYS A 160 -14.41 21.04 8.32
C LYS A 160 -15.72 20.26 8.27
N VAL A 161 -16.49 20.29 9.35
CA VAL A 161 -17.73 19.47 9.45
C VAL A 161 -18.93 20.12 8.74
N ASP A 162 -18.76 21.33 8.23
CA ASP A 162 -19.76 22.18 7.59
C ASP A 162 -19.41 22.55 6.13
N ASP A 163 -18.33 21.96 5.58
CA ASP A 163 -17.83 22.23 4.23
C ASP A 163 -17.92 20.98 3.33
N PRO A 164 -19.08 20.71 2.70
CA PRO A 164 -19.22 19.58 1.80
C PRO A 164 -18.47 19.75 0.46
N ASP A 165 -18.18 21.00 0.05
CA ASP A 165 -17.60 21.31 -1.24
C ASP A 165 -16.12 20.86 -1.33
N ILE A 166 -15.50 20.62 -0.17
CA ILE A 166 -14.13 20.08 -0.09
C ILE A 166 -14.00 18.72 -0.80
N PHE A 167 -15.03 17.90 -0.82
CA PHE A 167 -14.98 16.58 -1.45
C PHE A 167 -14.98 16.67 -2.97
N GLU A 168 -15.66 17.64 -3.54
CA GLU A 168 -15.68 17.87 -4.99
C GLU A 168 -14.57 18.82 -5.44
N GLY A 169 -14.43 19.95 -4.79
CA GLY A 169 -13.50 20.99 -5.19
C GLY A 169 -12.03 20.63 -4.94
N SER A 170 -11.69 20.20 -3.71
CA SER A 170 -10.30 19.97 -3.34
C SER A 170 -9.82 18.54 -3.61
N TYR A 171 -10.66 17.54 -3.38
CA TYR A 171 -10.28 16.15 -3.53
C TYR A 171 -10.88 15.47 -4.74
N ARG A 172 -11.83 16.11 -5.42
CA ARG A 172 -12.47 15.68 -6.67
C ARG A 172 -12.95 14.21 -6.61
N PHE A 173 -13.59 13.84 -5.48
CA PHE A 173 -14.17 12.51 -5.35
C PHE A 173 -15.19 12.23 -6.44
N GLN A 174 -15.08 11.08 -7.08
CA GLN A 174 -15.93 10.61 -8.17
C GLN A 174 -16.30 9.15 -7.99
N ASN A 175 -17.28 8.64 -8.76
CA ASN A 175 -17.76 7.25 -8.70
C ASN A 175 -18.17 6.82 -7.29
N THR A 176 -18.61 7.77 -6.46
CA THR A 176 -18.95 7.55 -5.04
C THR A 176 -20.29 6.89 -4.83
N GLU A 177 -21.12 6.77 -5.88
CA GLU A 177 -22.44 6.12 -5.87
C GLU A 177 -22.37 4.64 -5.52
N LYS A 178 -21.22 4.00 -5.71
CA LYS A 178 -21.01 2.57 -5.38
C LYS A 178 -20.66 2.33 -3.92
N LEU A 179 -20.44 3.39 -3.14
CA LEU A 179 -19.99 3.31 -1.75
C LEU A 179 -21.18 3.10 -0.81
N GLY A 180 -21.05 2.11 0.09
CA GLY A 180 -22.06 1.81 1.09
C GLY A 180 -21.97 2.70 2.33
N ALA A 181 -22.93 3.62 2.54
CA ALA A 181 -22.95 4.51 3.71
C ALA A 181 -22.82 3.73 5.03
N LYS A 182 -23.52 2.60 5.20
CA LYS A 182 -23.43 1.75 6.39
C LYS A 182 -22.00 1.24 6.66
N LYS A 183 -21.25 0.89 5.58
CA LYS A 183 -19.85 0.47 5.71
C LYS A 183 -18.93 1.63 6.10
N ILE A 184 -19.14 2.82 5.52
CA ILE A 184 -18.39 4.03 5.87
C ILE A 184 -18.53 4.32 7.36
N PHE A 185 -19.77 4.33 7.90
CA PHE A 185 -20.00 4.55 9.33
C PHE A 185 -19.36 3.47 10.20
N ARG A 186 -19.54 2.19 9.84
CA ARG A 186 -18.93 1.06 10.56
C ARG A 186 -17.40 1.20 10.64
N PHE A 187 -16.73 1.61 9.58
CA PHE A 187 -15.29 1.81 9.59
C PHE A 187 -14.88 3.07 10.36
N ALA A 188 -15.65 4.17 10.27
CA ALA A 188 -15.37 5.40 11.01
C ALA A 188 -15.44 5.19 12.52
N ASP A 189 -16.41 4.41 13.02
CA ASP A 189 -16.57 4.09 14.45
C ASP A 189 -15.37 3.36 15.05
N LEU A 190 -14.64 2.57 14.24
CA LEU A 190 -13.43 1.87 14.70
C LEU A 190 -12.31 2.81 15.16
N PHE A 191 -12.31 4.04 14.71
CA PHE A 191 -11.33 5.05 15.09
C PHE A 191 -11.65 5.76 16.41
N GLU A 192 -12.88 5.61 16.93
CA GLU A 192 -13.33 6.25 18.17
C GLU A 192 -13.07 7.78 18.19
N ASN A 193 -13.34 8.42 17.05
CA ASN A 193 -13.11 9.84 16.82
C ASN A 193 -14.39 10.55 16.38
N ARG A 194 -14.94 11.39 17.26
CA ARG A 194 -16.20 12.11 17.01
C ARG A 194 -16.16 13.02 15.77
N LYS A 195 -15.03 13.68 15.50
CA LYS A 195 -14.88 14.55 14.32
C LYS A 195 -14.91 13.69 13.05
N LEU A 196 -14.23 12.54 13.04
CA LEU A 196 -14.25 11.62 11.89
C LEU A 196 -15.66 11.14 11.57
N VAL A 197 -16.45 10.76 12.60
CA VAL A 197 -17.84 10.32 12.39
C VAL A 197 -18.68 11.42 11.75
N LYS A 198 -18.51 12.69 12.17
CA LYS A 198 -19.20 13.84 11.56
C LYS A 198 -18.77 14.04 10.11
N VAL A 199 -17.47 13.99 9.81
CA VAL A 199 -16.94 14.11 8.44
C VAL A 199 -17.38 12.94 7.57
N ALA A 200 -17.41 11.72 8.08
CA ALA A 200 -17.93 10.54 7.38
C ALA A 200 -19.44 10.67 7.08
N SER A 201 -20.21 11.28 7.99
CA SER A 201 -21.62 11.61 7.76
C SER A 201 -21.78 12.63 6.62
N LEU A 202 -20.98 13.68 6.62
CA LEU A 202 -20.98 14.69 5.56
C LEU A 202 -20.61 14.08 4.21
N PHE A 203 -19.56 13.23 4.17
CA PHE A 203 -19.17 12.50 2.96
C PHE A 203 -20.27 11.56 2.46
N SER A 204 -20.96 10.84 3.35
CA SER A 204 -22.08 9.96 2.97
C SER A 204 -23.26 10.76 2.37
N LYS A 205 -23.54 11.96 2.89
CA LYS A 205 -24.54 12.87 2.28
C LYS A 205 -24.10 13.32 0.89
N TYR A 206 -22.84 13.70 0.72
CA TYR A 206 -22.26 14.05 -0.58
C TYR A 206 -22.44 12.90 -1.59
N CYS A 207 -22.13 11.65 -1.22
CA CYS A 207 -22.36 10.49 -2.08
C CYS A 207 -23.83 10.33 -2.50
N SER A 208 -24.78 10.55 -1.57
CA SER A 208 -26.22 10.43 -1.85
C SER A 208 -26.72 11.50 -2.81
N LEU A 209 -26.19 12.71 -2.76
CA LEU A 209 -26.54 13.80 -3.69
C LEU A 209 -26.10 13.49 -5.13
N LYS A 210 -24.98 12.81 -5.31
CA LYS A 210 -24.52 12.36 -6.63
C LYS A 210 -25.40 11.24 -7.22
N LEU A 211 -26.08 10.45 -6.39
CA LEU A 211 -27.06 9.44 -6.84
C LEU A 211 -28.37 10.05 -7.36
N GLY A 212 -28.77 11.21 -6.86
CA GLY A 212 -30.03 11.86 -7.23
C GLY A 212 -29.95 12.85 -8.42
N GLY A 213 -28.73 13.08 -8.94
CA GLY A 213 -28.47 14.03 -10.02
C GLY A 213 -28.11 13.40 -11.38
N ALA A 214 -28.33 12.08 -11.55
CA ALA A 214 -28.06 11.36 -12.79
C ALA A 214 -29.35 11.04 -13.55
#